data_9375013d9479bbbd965c4db837f0d7af
#
_entry.id   9375013d9479bbbd965c4db837f0d7af
#
_cell.length_a   1.000
_cell.length_b   1.000
_cell.length_c   1.000
_cell.angle_alpha   90.00
_cell.angle_beta   90.00
_cell.angle_gamma   90.00
#
_symmetry.space_group_name_H-M   'P 1'
#
loop_
_entity.id
_entity.type
_entity.pdbx_description
1 polymer ?
#
loop_
_entity_poly.entity_id
_entity_poly.type
_entity_poly.pdbx_seq_one_letter_code
_entity_poly.pdbx_strand_id
1 'polypeptide(L)'
;MQPAASLPASLLFFSALSLCAQVSESFTPGISAWMVALAVTLPVLILLVAGSICLIRKLHREKEILSVEKEIEREEKEIAQQLQEELRWRRTLLHAADVVLDPDTAHPELFLSADGRSVRRGPFRQSVPDNPERFSCRPCVLGRESFASGRHYWEVEVENVMVWAVGVCRDSVERKGEALLLPQNGFWTLEMFGNQYRALGSPDKTLPLRERLRRVAVFLDCEAGDVSFYNMRDRSHIYTCPPAAFGGPLRPFFRLGSDDSPLFICPAFTGARGLAVPEGGLILHRAGTHQPPQHQFPGLCAI
;
A
#
# COMPACT_ATOMS: atom_id res chain seq x y z
N MET A 1 -35.70 23.39 -22.49
CA MET A 1 -36.91 23.18 -21.69
C MET A 1 -36.89 24.17 -20.52
N GLN A 2 -37.76 25.17 -20.58
CA GLN A 2 -37.88 26.19 -19.53
C GLN A 2 -38.59 25.59 -18.32
N PRO A 3 -38.18 25.90 -17.08
CA PRO A 3 -38.91 25.49 -15.88
C PRO A 3 -40.21 26.31 -15.78
N ALA A 4 -41.32 25.61 -15.54
CA ALA A 4 -42.61 26.21 -15.27
C ALA A 4 -42.51 27.08 -14.02
N ALA A 5 -42.86 28.35 -14.15
CA ALA A 5 -42.92 29.31 -13.08
C ALA A 5 -44.00 28.89 -12.05
N SER A 6 -43.57 28.50 -10.86
CA SER A 6 -44.46 28.30 -9.72
C SER A 6 -44.99 29.64 -9.25
N LEU A 7 -46.31 29.84 -9.35
CA LEU A 7 -47.01 31.00 -8.77
C LEU A 7 -46.68 31.08 -7.27
N PRO A 8 -46.37 32.28 -6.74
CA PRO A 8 -46.01 32.43 -5.34
C PRO A 8 -47.25 32.11 -4.46
N ALA A 9 -47.00 31.27 -3.43
CA ALA A 9 -48.02 30.80 -2.47
C ALA A 9 -48.83 31.95 -1.83
N SER A 10 -48.31 33.19 -1.79
CA SER A 10 -48.97 34.39 -1.34
C SER A 10 -50.19 34.79 -2.19
N LEU A 11 -50.12 34.58 -3.53
CA LEU A 11 -51.25 34.89 -4.43
C LEU A 11 -52.42 33.92 -4.26
N LEU A 12 -52.14 32.67 -3.99
CA LEU A 12 -53.16 31.66 -3.69
C LEU A 12 -53.82 31.90 -2.33
N PHE A 13 -53.08 32.43 -1.34
CA PHE A 13 -53.59 32.76 -0.03
C PHE A 13 -54.53 33.98 -0.09
N PHE A 14 -54.18 35.04 -0.86
CA PHE A 14 -55.05 36.20 -1.06
C PHE A 14 -56.31 35.89 -1.87
N SER A 15 -56.24 35.02 -2.87
CA SER A 15 -57.41 34.58 -3.63
C SER A 15 -58.36 33.72 -2.79
N ALA A 16 -57.84 32.85 -1.92
CA ALA A 16 -58.65 32.06 -0.98
C ALA A 16 -59.33 32.91 0.08
N LEU A 17 -58.64 33.93 0.62
CA LEU A 17 -59.23 34.88 1.56
C LEU A 17 -60.34 35.75 0.92
N SER A 18 -60.16 36.20 -0.34
CA SER A 18 -61.16 36.94 -1.10
C SER A 18 -62.40 36.10 -1.42
N LEU A 19 -62.20 34.81 -1.74
CA LEU A 19 -63.30 33.84 -1.96
C LEU A 19 -64.06 33.58 -0.66
N CYS A 20 -63.38 33.48 0.49
CA CYS A 20 -63.98 33.32 1.80
C CYS A 20 -64.88 34.54 2.19
N ALA A 21 -64.43 35.78 1.86
CA ALA A 21 -65.17 36.99 2.12
C ALA A 21 -66.43 37.04 1.25
N GLN A 22 -66.38 36.61 -0.01
CA GLN A 22 -67.61 36.61 -0.87
C GLN A 22 -68.63 35.51 -0.50
N VAL A 23 -68.17 34.38 0.04
CA VAL A 23 -69.06 33.27 0.49
C VAL A 23 -69.74 33.62 1.82
N SER A 24 -69.22 34.55 2.65
CA SER A 24 -69.79 34.91 3.92
C SER A 24 -71.08 35.77 3.78
N GLU A 25 -71.28 36.40 2.61
CA GLU A 25 -72.53 37.23 2.39
C GLU A 25 -73.74 36.42 1.94
N SER A 26 -73.61 35.12 1.64
CA SER A 26 -74.68 34.30 1.07
C SER A 26 -75.25 33.28 2.06
N PHE A 27 -74.81 33.19 3.31
CA PHE A 27 -75.24 32.19 4.26
C PHE A 27 -76.20 32.73 5.35
N THR A 28 -77.22 31.88 5.60
CA THR A 28 -78.33 32.03 6.60
C THR A 28 -77.85 32.48 8.00
N PRO A 29 -78.71 33.25 8.76
CA PRO A 29 -78.35 33.79 10.05
C PRO A 29 -78.26 32.72 11.14
N GLY A 30 -77.02 32.14 11.29
CA GLY A 30 -76.74 31.13 12.32
C GLY A 30 -75.33 30.63 12.36
N ILE A 31 -74.57 30.80 11.28
CA ILE A 31 -73.18 30.30 11.22
C ILE A 31 -72.23 31.54 11.30
N SER A 32 -71.44 31.58 12.36
CA SER A 32 -70.51 32.72 12.53
C SER A 32 -69.35 32.61 11.47
N ALA A 33 -68.99 33.79 10.90
CA ALA A 33 -67.97 33.90 9.84
C ALA A 33 -66.62 33.19 10.18
N TRP A 34 -66.31 33.07 11.45
CA TRP A 34 -65.11 32.32 11.89
C TRP A 34 -65.21 30.79 11.69
N MET A 35 -66.40 30.19 11.75
CA MET A 35 -66.61 28.77 11.49
C MET A 35 -66.40 28.43 10.01
N VAL A 36 -66.84 29.32 9.11
CA VAL A 36 -66.58 29.17 7.66
C VAL A 36 -65.08 29.31 7.34
N ALA A 37 -64.43 30.29 7.96
CA ALA A 37 -62.98 30.47 7.82
C ALA A 37 -62.22 29.24 8.31
N LEU A 38 -62.58 28.67 9.46
CA LEU A 38 -62.00 27.42 9.98
C LEU A 38 -62.24 26.22 9.07
N ALA A 39 -63.39 26.08 8.50
CA ALA A 39 -63.78 24.98 7.62
C ALA A 39 -62.94 24.96 6.32
N VAL A 40 -62.43 26.12 5.86
CA VAL A 40 -61.60 26.22 4.66
C VAL A 40 -60.12 26.14 5.01
N THR A 41 -59.69 26.82 6.07
CA THR A 41 -58.25 26.90 6.42
C THR A 41 -57.69 25.60 6.96
N LEU A 42 -58.47 24.83 7.75
CA LEU A 42 -57.99 23.58 8.35
C LEU A 42 -57.67 22.51 7.31
N PRO A 43 -58.52 22.19 6.27
CA PRO A 43 -58.19 21.26 5.21
C PRO A 43 -56.95 21.69 4.40
N VAL A 44 -56.81 22.98 4.11
CA VAL A 44 -55.66 23.52 3.38
C VAL A 44 -54.37 23.31 4.21
N LEU A 45 -54.40 23.58 5.50
CA LEU A 45 -53.28 23.35 6.39
C LEU A 45 -52.88 21.87 6.45
N ILE A 46 -53.87 20.97 6.56
CA ILE A 46 -53.64 19.50 6.56
C ILE A 46 -52.97 19.05 5.24
N LEU A 47 -53.44 19.57 4.10
CA LEU A 47 -52.85 19.25 2.80
C LEU A 47 -51.39 19.74 2.68
N LEU A 48 -51.09 20.93 3.18
CA LEU A 48 -49.75 21.49 3.21
C LEU A 48 -48.81 20.67 4.10
N VAL A 49 -49.27 20.26 5.29
CA VAL A 49 -48.52 19.42 6.20
C VAL A 49 -48.29 18.04 5.57
N ALA A 50 -49.31 17.41 4.99
CA ALA A 50 -49.17 16.12 4.31
C ALA A 50 -48.21 16.20 3.12
N GLY A 51 -48.30 17.27 2.32
CA GLY A 51 -47.35 17.53 1.22
C GLY A 51 -45.90 17.70 1.71
N SER A 52 -45.72 18.44 2.79
CA SER A 52 -44.40 18.64 3.41
C SER A 52 -43.81 17.34 3.93
N ILE A 53 -44.62 16.50 4.59
CA ILE A 53 -44.20 15.16 5.06
C ILE A 53 -43.80 14.26 3.89
N CYS A 54 -44.58 14.23 2.80
CA CYS A 54 -44.27 13.47 1.59
C CYS A 54 -42.95 13.95 0.97
N LEU A 55 -42.74 15.24 0.89
CA LEU A 55 -41.48 15.81 0.35
C LEU A 55 -40.27 15.45 1.23
N ILE A 56 -40.39 15.57 2.55
CA ILE A 56 -39.32 15.22 3.50
C ILE A 56 -38.99 13.74 3.38
N ARG A 57 -39.97 12.85 3.31
CA ARG A 57 -39.77 11.42 3.12
C ARG A 57 -39.10 11.08 1.78
N LYS A 58 -39.44 11.81 0.72
CA LYS A 58 -38.80 11.65 -0.59
C LYS A 58 -37.34 12.05 -0.52
N LEU A 59 -37.03 13.25 0.02
CA LEU A 59 -35.67 13.73 0.19
C LEU A 59 -34.82 12.83 1.10
N HIS A 60 -35.45 12.26 2.13
CA HIS A 60 -34.73 11.34 3.03
C HIS A 60 -34.32 10.04 2.30
N ARG A 61 -35.23 9.47 1.51
CA ARG A 61 -34.92 8.31 0.67
C ARG A 61 -33.85 8.59 -0.39
N GLU A 62 -33.90 9.74 -1.04
CA GLU A 62 -32.89 10.16 -2.00
C GLU A 62 -31.50 10.30 -1.33
N LYS A 63 -31.45 10.84 -0.11
CA LYS A 63 -30.21 10.90 0.68
C LYS A 63 -29.68 9.53 1.07
N GLU A 64 -30.54 8.60 1.48
CA GLU A 64 -30.15 7.22 1.81
C GLU A 64 -29.58 6.51 0.60
N ILE A 65 -30.22 6.61 -0.56
CA ILE A 65 -29.72 6.01 -1.81
C ILE A 65 -28.35 6.61 -2.17
N LEU A 66 -28.22 7.93 -2.12
CA LEU A 66 -26.96 8.59 -2.43
C LEU A 66 -25.81 8.24 -1.45
N SER A 67 -26.14 8.00 -0.16
CA SER A 67 -25.15 7.56 0.82
C SER A 67 -24.64 6.14 0.53
N VAL A 68 -25.53 5.23 0.18
CA VAL A 68 -25.17 3.85 -0.21
C VAL A 68 -24.35 3.85 -1.50
N GLU A 69 -24.74 4.63 -2.50
CA GLU A 69 -23.99 4.76 -3.75
C GLU A 69 -22.54 5.26 -3.54
N LYS A 70 -22.39 6.27 -2.67
CA LYS A 70 -21.05 6.78 -2.29
C LYS A 70 -20.21 5.75 -1.51
N GLU A 71 -20.85 4.92 -0.71
CA GLU A 71 -20.16 3.87 0.05
C GLU A 71 -19.66 2.78 -0.90
N ILE A 72 -20.50 2.33 -1.85
CA ILE A 72 -20.11 1.40 -2.91
C ILE A 72 -18.94 1.96 -3.74
N GLU A 73 -19.04 3.22 -4.18
CA GLU A 73 -17.97 3.87 -4.96
C GLU A 73 -16.63 3.92 -4.18
N ARG A 74 -16.70 4.12 -2.85
CA ARG A 74 -15.52 4.10 -1.98
C ARG A 74 -14.91 2.72 -1.90
N GLU A 75 -15.72 1.68 -1.67
CA GLU A 75 -15.27 0.29 -1.62
C GLU A 75 -14.65 -0.16 -2.95
N GLU A 76 -15.26 0.19 -4.08
CA GLU A 76 -14.70 -0.09 -5.41
C GLU A 76 -13.33 0.56 -5.62
N LYS A 77 -13.16 1.82 -5.18
CA LYS A 77 -11.88 2.52 -5.25
C LYS A 77 -10.81 1.86 -4.37
N GLU A 78 -11.17 1.45 -3.16
CA GLU A 78 -10.25 0.76 -2.25
C GLU A 78 -9.79 -0.58 -2.83
N ILE A 79 -10.71 -1.37 -3.38
CA ILE A 79 -10.40 -2.64 -4.05
C ILE A 79 -9.50 -2.41 -5.28
N ALA A 80 -9.82 -1.41 -6.10
CA ALA A 80 -9.01 -1.07 -7.27
C ALA A 80 -7.59 -0.65 -6.88
N GLN A 81 -7.43 0.12 -5.81
CA GLN A 81 -6.13 0.52 -5.29
C GLN A 81 -5.34 -0.69 -4.79
N GLN A 82 -5.94 -1.57 -3.98
CA GLN A 82 -5.30 -2.79 -3.50
C GLN A 82 -4.84 -3.69 -4.64
N LEU A 83 -5.67 -3.86 -5.67
CA LEU A 83 -5.32 -4.65 -6.85
C LEU A 83 -4.15 -4.02 -7.62
N GLN A 84 -4.12 -2.71 -7.76
CA GLN A 84 -3.02 -2.00 -8.41
C GLN A 84 -1.71 -2.15 -7.64
N GLU A 85 -1.75 -2.07 -6.30
CA GLU A 85 -0.58 -2.29 -5.44
C GLU A 85 -0.05 -3.71 -5.56
N GLU A 86 -0.92 -4.72 -5.55
CA GLU A 86 -0.54 -6.12 -5.72
C GLU A 86 0.07 -6.38 -7.11
N LEU A 87 -0.50 -5.82 -8.17
CA LEU A 87 0.05 -5.93 -9.52
C LEU A 87 1.41 -5.24 -9.63
N ARG A 88 1.55 -4.07 -9.01
CA ARG A 88 2.83 -3.35 -8.95
C ARG A 88 3.89 -4.20 -8.24
N TRP A 89 3.53 -4.78 -7.10
CA TRP A 89 4.40 -5.67 -6.35
C TRP A 89 4.84 -6.89 -7.17
N ARG A 90 3.90 -7.59 -7.81
CA ARG A 90 4.22 -8.74 -8.67
C ARG A 90 5.16 -8.39 -9.81
N ARG A 91 5.01 -7.21 -10.40
CA ARG A 91 5.96 -6.71 -11.41
C ARG A 91 7.36 -6.50 -10.83
N THR A 92 7.46 -6.02 -9.59
CA THR A 92 8.75 -5.86 -8.90
C THR A 92 9.49 -7.18 -8.76
N LEU A 93 8.79 -8.27 -8.44
CA LEU A 93 9.37 -9.60 -8.32
C LEU A 93 9.98 -10.14 -9.63
N LEU A 94 9.55 -9.64 -10.79
CA LEU A 94 10.14 -10.01 -12.08
C LEU A 94 11.57 -9.47 -12.25
N HIS A 95 11.99 -8.53 -11.41
CA HIS A 95 13.32 -7.94 -11.40
C HIS A 95 14.20 -8.48 -10.27
N ALA A 96 13.81 -9.60 -9.65
CA ALA A 96 14.56 -10.21 -8.57
C ALA A 96 15.97 -10.60 -9.04
N ALA A 97 16.97 -10.00 -8.37
CA ALA A 97 18.37 -10.28 -8.60
C ALA A 97 18.86 -11.31 -7.58
N ASP A 98 19.60 -12.31 -8.05
CA ASP A 98 20.21 -13.33 -7.19
C ASP A 98 21.54 -12.84 -6.66
N VAL A 99 21.50 -12.02 -5.61
CA VAL A 99 22.66 -11.34 -5.04
C VAL A 99 23.51 -12.31 -4.21
N VAL A 100 24.80 -12.37 -4.52
CA VAL A 100 25.82 -13.15 -3.80
C VAL A 100 26.97 -12.24 -3.39
N LEU A 101 27.42 -12.34 -2.15
CA LEU A 101 28.53 -11.52 -1.61
C LEU A 101 29.85 -11.86 -2.28
N ASP A 102 30.64 -10.82 -2.53
CA ASP A 102 31.96 -10.92 -3.13
C ASP A 102 33.03 -10.92 -2.03
N PRO A 103 33.70 -12.07 -1.77
CA PRO A 103 34.72 -12.16 -0.74
C PRO A 103 35.96 -11.30 -1.00
N ASP A 104 36.22 -10.94 -2.26
CA ASP A 104 37.35 -10.09 -2.58
C ASP A 104 37.15 -8.63 -2.12
N THR A 105 35.91 -8.20 -2.00
CA THR A 105 35.56 -6.86 -1.49
C THR A 105 35.40 -6.79 0.03
N ALA A 106 35.22 -7.93 0.68
CA ALA A 106 34.89 -8.00 2.10
C ALA A 106 36.01 -7.46 3.00
N HIS A 107 35.62 -6.59 3.95
CA HIS A 107 36.52 -6.16 5.01
C HIS A 107 37.04 -7.37 5.80
N PRO A 108 38.31 -7.38 6.27
CA PRO A 108 38.90 -8.55 6.95
C PRO A 108 38.17 -9.00 8.23
N GLU A 109 37.36 -8.16 8.85
CA GLU A 109 36.53 -8.54 10.01
C GLU A 109 35.19 -9.18 9.63
N LEU A 110 34.86 -9.26 8.35
CA LEU A 110 33.63 -9.87 7.87
C LEU A 110 33.83 -11.33 7.49
N PHE A 111 33.02 -12.21 8.06
CA PHE A 111 32.98 -13.64 7.82
C PHE A 111 31.77 -13.96 6.94
N LEU A 112 32.02 -14.40 5.73
CA LEU A 112 31.00 -14.78 4.77
C LEU A 112 30.72 -16.28 4.87
N SER A 113 29.45 -16.69 4.64
CA SER A 113 29.11 -18.09 4.47
C SER A 113 29.66 -18.66 3.15
N ALA A 114 29.76 -19.98 3.06
CA ALA A 114 30.30 -20.64 1.88
C ALA A 114 29.47 -20.39 0.61
N ASP A 115 28.16 -20.20 0.75
CA ASP A 115 27.25 -19.87 -0.34
C ASP A 115 27.24 -18.35 -0.70
N GLY A 116 27.98 -17.54 0.06
CA GLY A 116 28.03 -16.09 -0.12
C GLY A 116 26.72 -15.36 0.18
N ARG A 117 25.77 -16.00 0.90
CA ARG A 117 24.45 -15.39 1.16
C ARG A 117 24.29 -14.89 2.58
N SER A 118 25.27 -15.09 3.44
CA SER A 118 25.25 -14.45 4.75
C SER A 118 26.60 -13.85 5.11
N VAL A 119 26.57 -12.84 5.97
CA VAL A 119 27.75 -12.17 6.47
C VAL A 119 27.54 -11.79 7.92
N ARG A 120 28.56 -12.01 8.75
CA ARG A 120 28.64 -11.52 10.12
C ARG A 120 29.95 -10.83 10.38
N ARG A 121 29.99 -9.91 11.31
CA ARG A 121 31.25 -9.35 11.78
C ARG A 121 31.82 -10.25 12.87
N GLY A 122 33.08 -10.64 12.74
CA GLY A 122 33.77 -11.45 13.75
C GLY A 122 34.54 -10.61 14.74
N PRO A 123 35.04 -11.21 15.85
CA PRO A 123 35.75 -10.52 16.90
C PRO A 123 37.20 -10.17 16.54
N PHE A 124 37.72 -10.68 15.43
CA PHE A 124 39.11 -10.45 14.99
C PHE A 124 39.18 -10.31 13.48
N ARG A 125 40.29 -9.71 13.02
CA ARG A 125 40.60 -9.62 11.58
C ARG A 125 41.16 -10.94 11.09
N GLN A 126 40.60 -11.39 9.97
CA GLN A 126 41.11 -12.57 9.24
C GLN A 126 42.41 -12.20 8.49
N SER A 127 43.28 -13.20 8.33
CA SER A 127 44.45 -13.07 7.47
C SER A 127 44.02 -13.35 6.02
N VAL A 128 43.50 -12.30 5.36
CA VAL A 128 43.13 -12.36 3.94
C VAL A 128 44.06 -11.48 3.13
N PRO A 129 44.35 -11.85 1.86
CA PRO A 129 45.18 -11.02 0.99
C PRO A 129 44.56 -9.63 0.83
N ASP A 130 45.41 -8.59 0.91
CA ASP A 130 44.98 -7.25 0.55
C ASP A 130 44.93 -7.12 -0.98
N ASN A 131 43.88 -6.43 -1.46
CA ASN A 131 43.70 -6.13 -2.85
C ASN A 131 43.01 -4.75 -2.99
N PRO A 132 43.03 -4.10 -4.16
CA PRO A 132 42.37 -2.81 -4.37
C PRO A 132 40.87 -2.82 -4.11
N GLU A 133 40.20 -3.96 -4.32
CA GLU A 133 38.76 -4.11 -4.21
C GLU A 133 38.28 -4.22 -2.76
N ARG A 134 39.16 -4.61 -1.84
CA ARG A 134 38.81 -4.89 -0.44
C ARG A 134 38.64 -3.62 0.37
N PHE A 135 37.52 -3.51 1.09
CA PHE A 135 37.34 -2.47 2.09
C PHE A 135 38.32 -2.65 3.25
N SER A 136 39.02 -1.59 3.64
CA SER A 136 40.05 -1.66 4.68
C SER A 136 39.68 -0.97 5.98
N CYS A 137 38.82 0.06 5.95
CA CYS A 137 38.50 0.89 7.11
C CYS A 137 37.13 0.55 7.72
N ARG A 138 36.14 0.36 6.90
CA ARG A 138 34.78 0.06 7.36
C ARG A 138 34.40 -1.36 7.07
N PRO A 139 33.66 -2.06 7.98
CA PRO A 139 33.24 -3.44 7.77
C PRO A 139 32.12 -3.53 6.72
N CYS A 140 32.52 -3.33 5.47
CA CYS A 140 31.68 -3.32 4.29
C CYS A 140 32.00 -4.50 3.37
N VAL A 141 31.02 -4.90 2.56
CA VAL A 141 31.14 -5.89 1.50
C VAL A 141 30.15 -5.59 0.39
N LEU A 142 30.47 -5.96 -0.84
CA LEU A 142 29.60 -5.80 -2.00
C LEU A 142 29.01 -7.13 -2.47
N GLY A 143 27.88 -7.06 -3.19
CA GLY A 143 27.44 -8.15 -4.05
C GLY A 143 28.37 -8.30 -5.25
N ARG A 144 28.44 -9.49 -5.86
CA ARG A 144 29.19 -9.75 -7.10
C ARG A 144 28.59 -9.06 -8.31
N GLU A 145 27.25 -8.92 -8.28
CA GLU A 145 26.46 -8.35 -9.36
C GLU A 145 26.77 -6.88 -9.54
N SER A 146 26.85 -6.44 -10.79
CA SER A 146 27.07 -5.05 -11.19
C SER A 146 25.94 -4.65 -12.14
N PHE A 147 25.21 -3.61 -11.77
CA PHE A 147 24.02 -3.14 -12.47
C PHE A 147 24.30 -1.81 -13.16
N ALA A 148 24.31 -1.82 -14.49
CA ALA A 148 24.49 -0.62 -15.30
C ALA A 148 23.19 -0.07 -15.87
N SER A 149 22.15 -0.91 -15.97
CA SER A 149 20.84 -0.57 -16.53
C SER A 149 19.77 -1.50 -15.97
N GLY A 150 18.50 -1.20 -16.21
CA GLY A 150 17.38 -2.04 -15.81
C GLY A 150 16.92 -1.80 -14.39
N ARG A 151 15.99 -2.64 -13.99
CA ARG A 151 15.41 -2.68 -12.64
C ARG A 151 15.88 -3.92 -11.93
N HIS A 152 16.22 -3.76 -10.66
CA HIS A 152 16.74 -4.85 -9.85
C HIS A 152 16.13 -4.81 -8.46
N TYR A 153 15.90 -5.98 -7.89
CA TYR A 153 15.25 -6.14 -6.59
C TYR A 153 15.89 -7.29 -5.83
N TRP A 154 16.16 -7.10 -4.56
CA TRP A 154 16.60 -8.16 -3.65
C TRP A 154 16.14 -7.88 -2.22
N GLU A 155 16.12 -8.92 -1.40
CA GLU A 155 15.72 -8.86 -0.01
C GLU A 155 16.88 -9.20 0.92
N VAL A 156 16.90 -8.54 2.07
CA VAL A 156 17.94 -8.71 3.10
C VAL A 156 17.27 -8.87 4.46
N GLU A 157 17.58 -9.97 5.16
CA GLU A 157 17.12 -10.23 6.50
C GLU A 157 18.06 -9.57 7.51
N VAL A 158 17.52 -8.70 8.38
CA VAL A 158 18.25 -7.84 9.29
C VAL A 158 17.74 -7.93 10.73
N GLU A 159 16.91 -8.93 11.04
CA GLU A 159 16.12 -9.02 12.28
C GLU A 159 16.98 -8.89 13.54
N ASN A 160 18.12 -9.57 13.58
CA ASN A 160 18.97 -9.65 14.78
C ASN A 160 20.18 -8.72 14.74
N VAL A 161 20.38 -7.98 13.66
CA VAL A 161 21.54 -7.09 13.51
C VAL A 161 21.23 -5.71 14.09
N MET A 162 22.07 -5.24 15.04
CA MET A 162 21.83 -4.00 15.78
C MET A 162 22.33 -2.76 15.02
N VAL A 163 23.36 -2.92 14.21
CA VAL A 163 23.95 -1.82 13.42
C VAL A 163 24.26 -2.35 12.04
N TRP A 164 23.60 -1.82 11.03
CA TRP A 164 23.78 -2.22 9.65
C TRP A 164 23.46 -1.08 8.68
N ALA A 165 24.00 -1.15 7.48
CA ALA A 165 23.53 -0.37 6.34
C ALA A 165 23.41 -1.28 5.11
N VAL A 166 22.31 -1.12 4.35
CA VAL A 166 22.06 -1.86 3.11
C VAL A 166 21.62 -0.88 2.00
N GLY A 167 21.91 -1.24 0.77
CA GLY A 167 21.54 -0.43 -0.39
C GLY A 167 22.41 -0.71 -1.59
N VAL A 168 22.83 0.34 -2.27
CA VAL A 168 23.74 0.27 -3.42
C VAL A 168 24.89 1.27 -3.28
N CYS A 169 25.98 0.98 -3.96
CA CYS A 169 27.05 1.96 -4.19
C CYS A 169 27.55 1.88 -5.63
N ARG A 170 28.25 2.94 -6.09
CA ARG A 170 29.00 2.86 -7.35
C ARG A 170 30.09 1.79 -7.24
N ASP A 171 30.38 1.13 -8.32
CA ASP A 171 31.52 0.20 -8.37
C ASP A 171 32.86 0.92 -8.14
N SER A 172 32.94 2.19 -8.49
CA SER A 172 34.15 3.01 -8.36
C SER A 172 34.31 3.73 -7.01
N VAL A 173 33.56 3.36 -5.95
CA VAL A 173 33.68 4.01 -4.64
C VAL A 173 35.05 3.81 -4.00
N GLU A 174 35.48 4.79 -3.19
CA GLU A 174 36.67 4.67 -2.36
C GLU A 174 36.55 3.54 -1.33
N ARG A 175 37.46 2.59 -1.34
CA ARG A 175 37.44 1.39 -0.48
C ARG A 175 38.55 1.35 0.57
N LYS A 176 39.57 2.18 0.39
CA LYS A 176 40.76 2.23 1.28
C LYS A 176 40.67 3.36 2.30
N GLY A 177 39.76 4.29 2.14
CA GLY A 177 39.56 5.44 3.02
C GLY A 177 38.33 5.33 3.93
N GLU A 178 38.16 6.33 4.80
CA GLU A 178 36.98 6.46 5.66
C GLU A 178 35.85 7.26 4.99
N ALA A 179 35.62 7.04 3.72
CA ALA A 179 34.55 7.73 2.99
C ALA A 179 33.20 7.64 3.70
N LEU A 180 32.52 8.77 3.83
CA LEU A 180 31.18 8.80 4.36
C LEU A 180 30.22 8.11 3.36
N LEU A 181 29.25 7.36 3.88
CA LEU A 181 28.25 6.67 3.07
C LEU A 181 27.17 7.64 2.57
N LEU A 182 27.55 8.56 1.70
CA LEU A 182 26.69 9.62 1.18
C LEU A 182 26.52 9.50 -0.33
N PRO A 183 25.40 9.97 -0.91
CA PRO A 183 25.18 9.97 -2.36
C PRO A 183 26.28 10.68 -3.16
N GLN A 184 26.88 11.76 -2.62
CA GLN A 184 28.00 12.48 -3.23
C GLN A 184 29.23 11.56 -3.39
N ASN A 185 29.42 10.64 -2.45
CA ASN A 185 30.51 9.66 -2.47
C ASN A 185 30.11 8.35 -3.19
N GLY A 186 28.90 8.30 -3.75
CA GLY A 186 28.43 7.15 -4.51
C GLY A 186 27.70 6.08 -3.70
N PHE A 187 27.10 6.41 -2.56
CA PHE A 187 26.36 5.47 -1.72
C PHE A 187 24.90 5.92 -1.56
N TRP A 188 23.95 5.01 -1.75
CA TRP A 188 22.52 5.18 -1.51
C TRP A 188 22.05 4.08 -0.58
N THR A 189 21.92 4.38 0.70
CA THR A 189 21.78 3.37 1.74
C THR A 189 20.73 3.74 2.79
N LEU A 190 20.07 2.69 3.29
CA LEU A 190 19.29 2.69 4.52
C LEU A 190 20.17 2.14 5.64
N GLU A 191 20.24 2.84 6.76
CA GLU A 191 21.02 2.45 7.93
C GLU A 191 20.13 2.27 9.16
N MET A 192 20.48 1.29 10.00
CA MET A 192 20.01 1.18 11.37
C MET A 192 21.20 1.39 12.32
N PHE A 193 21.09 2.41 13.17
CA PHE A 193 22.11 2.76 14.15
C PHE A 193 21.46 3.34 15.41
N GLY A 194 21.84 2.84 16.61
CA GLY A 194 21.30 3.34 17.88
C GLY A 194 19.77 3.27 17.98
N ASN A 195 19.15 2.21 17.45
CA ASN A 195 17.69 2.02 17.36
C ASN A 195 16.96 3.05 16.47
N GLN A 196 17.68 3.77 15.64
CA GLN A 196 17.11 4.70 14.68
C GLN A 196 17.39 4.24 13.25
N TYR A 197 16.41 4.41 12.39
CA TYR A 197 16.56 4.21 10.97
C TYR A 197 16.84 5.53 10.29
N ARG A 198 17.83 5.55 9.41
CA ARG A 198 18.23 6.74 8.67
C ARG A 198 18.47 6.41 7.21
N ALA A 199 17.97 7.26 6.33
CA ALA A 199 18.47 7.31 4.97
C ALA A 199 19.69 8.24 4.97
N LEU A 200 20.84 7.69 4.64
CA LEU A 200 22.09 8.45 4.67
C LEU A 200 22.13 9.43 3.50
N GLY A 201 22.41 10.67 3.80
CA GLY A 201 22.36 11.77 2.84
C GLY A 201 23.03 13.03 3.39
N SER A 202 22.78 14.16 2.77
CA SER A 202 23.24 15.46 3.25
C SER A 202 22.10 16.48 3.16
N PRO A 203 21.34 16.67 4.27
CA PRO A 203 21.47 16.01 5.59
C PRO A 203 20.91 14.58 5.61
N ASP A 204 21.28 13.78 6.62
CA ASP A 204 20.67 12.49 6.90
C ASP A 204 19.19 12.65 7.23
N LYS A 205 18.36 11.75 6.74
CA LYS A 205 16.93 11.73 7.04
C LYS A 205 16.60 10.62 8.02
N THR A 206 16.23 10.99 9.24
CA THR A 206 15.68 10.04 10.23
C THR A 206 14.29 9.59 9.80
N LEU A 207 14.06 8.28 9.87
CA LEU A 207 12.81 7.63 9.45
C LEU A 207 12.02 7.19 10.69
N PRO A 208 10.76 7.61 10.84
CA PRO A 208 9.95 7.34 12.04
C PRO A 208 9.34 5.94 12.00
N LEU A 209 10.15 4.89 11.88
CA LEU A 209 9.69 3.52 11.96
C LEU A 209 9.46 3.12 13.42
N ARG A 210 8.26 2.65 13.73
CA ARG A 210 7.85 2.26 15.10
C ARG A 210 8.27 0.84 15.45
N GLU A 211 8.38 -0.02 14.45
CA GLU A 211 8.70 -1.43 14.61
C GLU A 211 10.08 -1.74 14.06
N ARG A 212 10.71 -2.76 14.66
CA ARG A 212 11.98 -3.26 14.16
C ARG A 212 11.79 -3.98 12.83
N LEU A 213 12.57 -3.59 11.85
CA LEU A 213 12.58 -4.26 10.55
C LEU A 213 13.19 -5.65 10.70
N ARG A 214 12.50 -6.66 10.18
CA ARG A 214 13.02 -8.03 10.10
C ARG A 214 13.68 -8.29 8.75
N ARG A 215 13.05 -7.81 7.69
CA ARG A 215 13.52 -7.96 6.32
C ARG A 215 13.26 -6.68 5.56
N VAL A 216 14.27 -6.24 4.83
CA VAL A 216 14.24 -5.05 3.99
C VAL A 216 14.41 -5.47 2.53
N ALA A 217 13.59 -4.93 1.65
CA ALA A 217 13.82 -5.03 0.22
C ALA A 217 14.49 -3.75 -0.29
N VAL A 218 15.43 -3.94 -1.21
CA VAL A 218 16.07 -2.87 -1.98
C VAL A 218 15.59 -2.99 -3.42
N PHE A 219 15.06 -1.90 -3.96
CA PHE A 219 14.66 -1.77 -5.35
C PHE A 219 15.50 -0.68 -6.01
N LEU A 220 16.14 -1.04 -7.10
CA LEU A 220 16.96 -0.14 -7.91
C LEU A 220 16.31 0.01 -9.29
N ASP A 221 16.09 1.25 -9.74
CA ASP A 221 15.75 1.60 -11.12
C ASP A 221 16.88 2.45 -11.68
N CYS A 222 17.72 1.85 -12.51
CA CYS A 222 18.90 2.52 -13.05
C CYS A 222 18.53 3.66 -14.00
N GLU A 223 17.45 3.54 -14.74
CA GLU A 223 16.99 4.55 -15.71
C GLU A 223 16.30 5.72 -15.00
N ALA A 224 15.48 5.45 -13.99
CA ALA A 224 14.84 6.49 -13.19
C ALA A 224 15.81 7.18 -12.22
N GLY A 225 16.94 6.55 -11.92
CA GLY A 225 17.87 7.04 -10.90
C GLY A 225 17.38 6.84 -9.47
N ASP A 226 16.49 5.85 -9.25
CA ASP A 226 15.81 5.63 -7.97
C ASP A 226 16.37 4.43 -7.22
N VAL A 227 16.60 4.62 -5.92
CA VAL A 227 16.86 3.55 -4.95
C VAL A 227 15.77 3.63 -3.87
N SER A 228 14.97 2.58 -3.76
CA SER A 228 13.84 2.51 -2.83
C SER A 228 13.96 1.35 -1.86
N PHE A 229 13.47 1.56 -0.64
CA PHE A 229 13.49 0.57 0.43
C PHE A 229 12.06 0.26 0.88
N TYR A 230 11.78 -1.03 1.15
CA TYR A 230 10.48 -1.51 1.56
C TYR A 230 10.59 -2.45 2.77
N ASN A 231 9.62 -2.37 3.69
CA ASN A 231 9.47 -3.31 4.79
C ASN A 231 8.78 -4.58 4.28
N MET A 232 9.45 -5.72 4.37
CA MET A 232 8.93 -6.99 3.84
C MET A 232 7.93 -7.70 4.75
N ARG A 233 7.62 -7.13 5.91
CA ARG A 233 6.53 -7.63 6.77
C ARG A 233 5.15 -7.36 6.16
N ASP A 234 4.98 -6.16 5.61
CA ASP A 234 3.72 -5.63 5.09
C ASP A 234 3.83 -5.00 3.70
N ARG A 235 5.02 -5.07 3.08
CA ARG A 235 5.37 -4.47 1.78
C ARG A 235 5.26 -2.95 1.77
N SER A 236 5.23 -2.31 2.95
CA SER A 236 5.15 -0.87 3.05
C SER A 236 6.44 -0.19 2.56
N HIS A 237 6.27 0.93 1.89
CA HIS A 237 7.37 1.77 1.46
C HIS A 237 8.02 2.44 2.68
N ILE A 238 9.35 2.33 2.79
CA ILE A 238 10.15 2.97 3.85
C ILE A 238 10.66 4.32 3.36
N TYR A 239 11.40 4.31 2.25
CA TYR A 239 12.04 5.51 1.72
C TYR A 239 12.47 5.30 0.27
N THR A 240 12.45 6.37 -0.52
CA THR A 240 13.11 6.46 -1.82
C THR A 240 14.16 7.57 -1.75
N CYS A 241 15.39 7.25 -2.12
CA CYS A 241 16.45 8.26 -2.24
C CYS A 241 16.07 9.29 -3.31
N PRO A 242 16.48 10.56 -3.16
CA PRO A 242 16.29 11.54 -4.23
C PRO A 242 16.88 11.03 -5.55
N PRO A 243 16.19 11.21 -6.68
CA PRO A 243 16.67 10.76 -7.98
C PRO A 243 18.09 11.25 -8.26
N ALA A 244 18.95 10.35 -8.73
CA ALA A 244 20.36 10.64 -8.94
C ALA A 244 20.85 10.13 -10.29
N ALA A 245 21.74 10.89 -10.92
CA ALA A 245 22.57 10.36 -11.99
C ALA A 245 23.70 9.54 -11.34
N PHE A 246 23.61 8.22 -11.41
CA PHE A 246 24.55 7.34 -10.69
C PHE A 246 25.99 7.44 -11.18
N GLY A 247 26.20 7.81 -12.46
CA GLY A 247 27.52 8.06 -13.02
C GLY A 247 28.38 6.82 -13.25
N GLY A 248 27.79 5.62 -13.21
CA GLY A 248 28.47 4.36 -13.45
C GLY A 248 27.69 3.15 -12.92
N PRO A 249 28.21 1.95 -13.10
CA PRO A 249 27.60 0.72 -12.60
C PRO A 249 27.46 0.75 -11.08
N LEU A 250 26.38 0.14 -10.58
CA LEU A 250 26.06 0.02 -9.16
C LEU A 250 26.20 -1.43 -8.70
N ARG A 251 26.63 -1.60 -7.46
CA ARG A 251 26.70 -2.91 -6.80
C ARG A 251 25.87 -2.91 -5.52
N PRO A 252 25.24 -4.04 -5.16
CA PRO A 252 24.64 -4.23 -3.84
C PRO A 252 25.67 -3.95 -2.75
N PHE A 253 25.30 -3.15 -1.76
CA PHE A 253 26.16 -2.70 -0.69
C PHE A 253 25.65 -3.13 0.67
N PHE A 254 26.56 -3.63 1.53
CA PHE A 254 26.27 -4.07 2.88
C PHE A 254 27.35 -3.60 3.84
N ARG A 255 26.94 -3.07 5.01
CA ARG A 255 27.80 -2.74 6.14
C ARG A 255 27.24 -3.34 7.43
N LEU A 256 28.10 -3.89 8.27
CA LEU A 256 27.75 -4.40 9.58
C LEU A 256 28.43 -3.59 10.68
N GLY A 257 27.77 -3.49 11.83
CA GLY A 257 28.31 -2.85 13.03
C GLY A 257 29.21 -3.76 13.84
N SER A 258 29.13 -3.63 15.15
CA SER A 258 30.03 -4.29 16.11
C SER A 258 29.52 -5.62 16.66
N ASP A 259 28.28 -5.99 16.39
CA ASP A 259 27.67 -7.24 16.83
C ASP A 259 28.03 -8.38 15.86
N ASP A 260 28.00 -9.61 16.37
CA ASP A 260 28.32 -10.82 15.61
C ASP A 260 27.10 -11.45 14.93
N SER A 261 25.93 -10.79 15.04
CA SER A 261 24.69 -11.27 14.40
C SER A 261 24.81 -11.26 12.88
N PRO A 262 24.41 -12.36 12.22
CA PRO A 262 24.50 -12.45 10.77
C PRO A 262 23.37 -11.67 10.07
N LEU A 263 23.74 -11.04 8.95
CA LEU A 263 22.83 -10.52 7.95
C LEU A 263 22.72 -11.58 6.84
N PHE A 264 21.49 -11.82 6.34
CA PHE A 264 21.25 -12.81 5.28
C PHE A 264 20.66 -12.14 4.04
N ILE A 265 21.15 -12.54 2.88
CA ILE A 265 20.59 -12.17 1.59
C ILE A 265 19.63 -13.29 1.18
N CYS A 266 18.36 -12.93 0.95
CA CYS A 266 17.36 -13.90 0.54
C CYS A 266 17.62 -14.31 -0.91
N PRO A 267 17.55 -15.62 -1.24
CA PRO A 267 17.67 -16.08 -2.61
C PRO A 267 16.56 -15.48 -3.49
N ALA A 268 16.87 -15.11 -4.72
CA ALA A 268 15.84 -14.73 -5.68
C ALA A 268 14.94 -15.94 -5.97
N PHE A 269 13.63 -15.75 -5.90
CA PHE A 269 12.68 -16.77 -6.36
C PHE A 269 12.73 -16.82 -7.90
N THR A 270 13.63 -17.61 -8.45
CA THR A 270 13.56 -17.95 -9.87
C THR A 270 12.39 -18.91 -10.06
N GLY A 271 11.27 -18.39 -10.57
CA GLY A 271 10.09 -19.18 -10.86
C GLY A 271 10.44 -20.40 -11.69
N ALA A 272 10.23 -21.57 -11.13
CA ALA A 272 10.15 -22.94 -11.62
C ALA A 272 10.91 -23.97 -10.79
N ARG A 273 11.77 -23.60 -9.82
CA ARG A 273 12.51 -24.57 -9.00
C ARG A 273 12.34 -24.44 -7.49
N GLY A 274 11.32 -23.75 -7.02
CA GLY A 274 11.18 -23.55 -5.58
C GLY A 274 9.83 -23.04 -5.11
N LEU A 275 8.73 -23.48 -5.73
CA LEU A 275 7.46 -23.52 -5.02
C LEU A 275 7.54 -24.67 -4.02
N ALA A 276 8.17 -24.43 -2.87
CA ALA A 276 7.73 -25.08 -1.66
C ALA A 276 6.30 -24.53 -1.45
N VAL A 277 5.32 -25.30 -1.91
CA VAL A 277 3.92 -25.11 -1.54
C VAL A 277 3.91 -25.12 -0.01
N PRO A 278 3.45 -24.06 0.68
CA PRO A 278 3.20 -24.15 2.11
C PRO A 278 2.31 -25.38 2.30
N GLU A 279 2.62 -26.24 3.25
CA GLU A 279 1.73 -27.33 3.67
C GLU A 279 0.43 -26.66 4.16
N GLY A 280 -0.56 -26.61 3.29
CA GLY A 280 -1.80 -25.86 3.42
C GLY A 280 -2.28 -25.43 2.05
N GLY A 281 -2.15 -26.34 1.06
CA GLY A 281 -2.48 -26.11 -0.33
C GLY A 281 -3.89 -25.55 -0.47
N LEU A 282 -4.03 -24.48 -1.25
CA LEU A 282 -5.28 -24.02 -1.84
C LEU A 282 -5.91 -25.20 -2.56
N ILE A 283 -6.88 -25.85 -1.92
CA ILE A 283 -7.77 -26.79 -2.56
C ILE A 283 -8.67 -25.93 -3.47
N LEU A 284 -8.32 -25.86 -4.74
CA LEU A 284 -9.24 -25.40 -5.77
C LEU A 284 -10.41 -26.38 -5.78
N HIS A 285 -11.49 -26.04 -5.11
CA HIS A 285 -12.78 -26.69 -5.32
C HIS A 285 -13.18 -26.45 -6.78
N ARG A 286 -12.86 -27.44 -7.61
CA ARG A 286 -13.43 -27.54 -8.95
C ARG A 286 -14.95 -27.61 -8.78
N ALA A 287 -15.66 -26.60 -9.28
CA ALA A 287 -17.11 -26.60 -9.34
C ALA A 287 -17.54 -27.90 -10.01
N GLY A 288 -18.12 -28.79 -9.21
CA GLY A 288 -18.64 -30.07 -9.68
C GLY A 288 -19.83 -29.84 -10.58
N THR A 289 -19.76 -30.36 -11.78
CA THR A 289 -20.90 -30.56 -12.65
C THR A 289 -21.92 -31.40 -11.88
N HIS A 290 -23.11 -30.83 -11.67
CA HIS A 290 -24.28 -31.56 -11.17
C HIS A 290 -24.60 -32.71 -12.12
N GLN A 291 -24.35 -33.95 -11.70
CA GLN A 291 -25.00 -35.14 -12.23
C GLN A 291 -26.26 -35.41 -11.38
N PRO A 292 -27.42 -35.63 -12.00
CA PRO A 292 -28.63 -35.95 -11.26
C PRO A 292 -28.53 -37.36 -10.61
N PRO A 293 -29.21 -37.60 -9.48
CA PRO A 293 -29.13 -38.87 -8.77
C PRO A 293 -29.78 -40.00 -9.58
N GLN A 294 -29.02 -41.05 -9.87
CA GLN A 294 -29.56 -42.30 -10.38
C GLN A 294 -30.22 -43.04 -9.22
N HIS A 295 -31.56 -43.27 -9.34
CA HIS A 295 -32.30 -44.17 -8.49
C HIS A 295 -31.86 -45.61 -8.74
N GLN A 296 -31.16 -46.21 -7.77
CA GLN A 296 -30.98 -47.65 -7.72
C GLN A 296 -32.21 -48.29 -7.04
N PHE A 297 -32.93 -49.09 -7.79
CA PHE A 297 -33.93 -50.03 -7.26
C PHE A 297 -33.21 -51.23 -6.62
N PRO A 298 -33.64 -51.75 -5.46
CA PRO A 298 -33.09 -52.97 -4.90
C PRO A 298 -33.63 -54.17 -5.62
N GLY A 299 -32.75 -54.93 -6.25
CA GLY A 299 -33.09 -56.23 -6.87
C GLY A 299 -33.31 -57.28 -5.81
N LEU A 300 -34.47 -57.97 -5.93
CA LEU A 300 -34.84 -59.18 -5.19
C LEU A 300 -33.81 -60.29 -5.46
N CYS A 301 -33.35 -60.96 -4.39
CA CYS A 301 -32.85 -62.31 -4.42
C CYS A 301 -33.96 -63.31 -4.69
N ALA A 302 -33.77 -64.21 -5.63
CA ALA A 302 -34.44 -65.48 -5.69
C ALA A 302 -33.51 -66.57 -6.17
N ILE A 303 -33.30 -67.55 -5.27
CA ILE A 303 -32.89 -68.97 -5.39
C ILE A 303 -31.46 -69.21 -5.96
#